data_8308e82f41b3632f8c06d51e58240f1a
#
_entry.id   8308e82f41b3632f8c06d51e58240f1a
#
_cell.length_a   1.000
_cell.length_b   1.000
_cell.length_c   1.000
_cell.angle_alpha   90.00
_cell.angle_beta   90.00
_cell.angle_gamma   90.00
#
_symmetry.space_group_name_H-M   'P 1'
#
loop_
_entity.id
_entity.type
_entity.pdbx_description
1 polymer ?
#
loop_
_entity_poly.entity_id
_entity_poly.type
_entity_poly.pdbx_seq_one_letter_code
_entity_poly.pdbx_strand_id
1 'polypeptide(L)'
;DAAFAAQMDEYISEWFRAREIQVQSTVCTSGEQLLATPELGHYQLAFLDVDLKTTDGIALGRQLRQVAPDIVLVYISAYLEFAPQGYTVNAYRYLLKRDIAAQLPSCLEDIFAGMTDPKKTLEVHHNRTTSEIPLDQIYYLESDLRQINVYGDIPHQPICTFYGKIAD
;
A
#
# COMPACT_ATOMS: atom_id res chain seq x y z
N ASP A 1 18.04 13.43 -4.13
CA ASP A 1 19.44 13.11 -3.83
C ASP A 1 19.77 11.73 -4.40
N ALA A 2 20.54 11.70 -5.51
CA ALA A 2 20.83 10.46 -6.24
C ALA A 2 21.69 9.48 -5.40
N ALA A 3 22.60 9.99 -4.57
CA ALA A 3 23.46 9.15 -3.73
C ALA A 3 22.63 8.44 -2.63
N PHE A 4 21.72 9.16 -2.01
CA PHE A 4 20.80 8.60 -1.03
C PHE A 4 19.86 7.56 -1.66
N ALA A 5 19.33 7.84 -2.84
CA ALA A 5 18.46 6.91 -3.56
C ALA A 5 19.19 5.61 -3.93
N ALA A 6 20.45 5.68 -4.38
CA ALA A 6 21.25 4.51 -4.66
C ALA A 6 21.56 3.69 -3.40
N GLN A 7 21.87 4.34 -2.28
CA GLN A 7 22.08 3.67 -1.00
C GLN A 7 20.83 2.96 -0.50
N MET A 8 19.66 3.57 -0.67
CA MET A 8 18.38 2.96 -0.33
C MET A 8 18.08 1.74 -1.19
N ASP A 9 18.35 1.82 -2.49
CA ASP A 9 18.17 0.72 -3.43
C ASP A 9 19.03 -0.49 -3.06
N GLU A 10 20.31 -0.25 -2.75
CA GLU A 10 21.25 -1.28 -2.31
C GLU A 10 20.75 -1.96 -1.03
N TYR A 11 20.38 -1.17 -0.01
CA TYR A 11 19.88 -1.70 1.26
C TYR A 11 18.61 -2.54 1.09
N ILE A 12 17.63 -2.04 0.34
CA ILE A 12 16.37 -2.74 0.10
C ILE A 12 16.62 -4.04 -0.67
N SER A 13 17.45 -3.98 -1.72
CA SER A 13 17.81 -5.15 -2.52
C SER A 13 18.52 -6.22 -1.69
N GLU A 14 19.41 -5.82 -0.79
CA GLU A 14 20.09 -6.75 0.12
C GLU A 14 19.12 -7.35 1.14
N TRP A 15 18.21 -6.54 1.69
CA TRP A 15 17.21 -7.01 2.65
C TRP A 15 16.33 -8.12 2.08
N PHE A 16 15.85 -7.97 0.83
CA PHE A 16 15.07 -8.99 0.14
C PHE A 16 15.91 -10.19 -0.27
N ARG A 17 17.14 -9.98 -0.75
CA ARG A 17 18.07 -11.06 -1.12
C ARG A 17 18.40 -11.96 0.06
N ALA A 18 18.59 -11.40 1.25
CA ALA A 18 18.83 -12.17 2.47
C ALA A 18 17.64 -13.09 2.85
N ARG A 19 16.48 -12.88 2.26
CA ARG A 19 15.26 -13.69 2.42
C ARG A 19 14.96 -14.56 1.19
N GLU A 20 15.92 -14.69 0.29
CA GLU A 20 15.79 -15.45 -0.98
C GLU A 20 14.68 -14.92 -1.90
N ILE A 21 14.32 -13.63 -1.79
CA ILE A 21 13.30 -12.98 -2.59
C ILE A 21 13.97 -12.17 -3.69
N GLN A 22 13.57 -12.45 -4.94
CA GLN A 22 14.00 -11.65 -6.08
C GLN A 22 13.13 -10.41 -6.20
N VAL A 23 13.77 -9.24 -6.28
CA VAL A 23 13.10 -7.97 -6.52
C VAL A 23 13.68 -7.30 -7.76
N GLN A 24 12.83 -6.58 -8.47
CA GLN A 24 13.25 -5.67 -9.51
C GLN A 24 13.05 -4.25 -9.00
N SER A 25 14.12 -3.48 -8.95
CA SER A 25 14.11 -2.09 -8.50
C SER A 25 14.44 -1.14 -9.63
N THR A 26 13.92 0.08 -9.52
CA THR A 26 14.21 1.18 -10.44
C THR A 26 14.44 2.45 -9.64
N VAL A 27 15.61 3.05 -9.79
CA VAL A 27 15.96 4.30 -9.13
C VAL A 27 15.64 5.47 -10.05
N CYS A 28 14.77 6.37 -9.59
CA CYS A 28 14.41 7.59 -10.28
C CYS A 28 14.94 8.81 -9.52
N THR A 29 15.50 9.78 -10.24
CA THR A 29 16.06 11.01 -9.67
C THR A 29 15.13 12.22 -9.78
N SER A 30 14.00 12.07 -10.47
CA SER A 30 12.95 13.08 -10.59
C SER A 30 11.56 12.47 -10.67
N GLY A 31 10.53 13.27 -10.39
CA GLY A 31 9.14 12.84 -10.52
C GLY A 31 8.75 12.53 -11.97
N GLU A 32 9.29 13.26 -12.92
CA GLU A 32 9.07 13.03 -14.36
C GLU A 32 9.61 11.66 -14.78
N GLN A 33 10.82 11.32 -14.32
CA GLN A 33 11.42 10.02 -14.58
C GLN A 33 10.58 8.88 -13.97
N LEU A 34 10.08 9.05 -12.76
CA LEU A 34 9.19 8.08 -12.11
C LEU A 34 7.92 7.85 -12.94
N LEU A 35 7.23 8.93 -13.32
CA LEU A 35 5.97 8.82 -14.08
C LEU A 35 6.17 8.29 -15.51
N ALA A 36 7.38 8.41 -16.07
CA ALA A 36 7.76 7.85 -17.35
C ALA A 36 8.27 6.39 -17.26
N THR A 37 8.34 5.82 -16.05
CA THR A 37 8.80 4.43 -15.86
C THR A 37 7.85 3.46 -16.58
N PRO A 38 8.35 2.57 -17.44
CA PRO A 38 7.51 1.55 -18.07
C PRO A 38 6.85 0.67 -17.03
N GLU A 39 5.61 0.26 -17.30
CA GLU A 39 4.87 -0.68 -16.45
C GLU A 39 4.75 -0.25 -14.98
N LEU A 40 4.70 1.07 -14.72
CA LEU A 40 4.64 1.65 -13.38
C LEU A 40 3.52 1.04 -12.52
N GLY A 41 2.40 0.66 -13.13
CA GLY A 41 1.28 -0.01 -12.45
C GLY A 41 1.58 -1.43 -11.92
N HIS A 42 2.69 -2.04 -12.32
CA HIS A 42 3.11 -3.36 -11.83
C HIS A 42 4.03 -3.30 -10.61
N TYR A 43 4.49 -2.11 -10.23
CA TYR A 43 5.29 -1.95 -9.01
C TYR A 43 4.41 -2.07 -7.77
N GLN A 44 4.86 -2.85 -6.79
CA GLN A 44 4.15 -3.10 -5.53
C GLN A 44 4.53 -2.11 -4.44
N LEU A 45 5.72 -1.50 -4.52
CA LEU A 45 6.28 -0.66 -3.47
C LEU A 45 7.00 0.54 -4.08
N ALA A 46 6.79 1.72 -3.52
CA ALA A 46 7.51 2.94 -3.87
C ALA A 46 7.98 3.68 -2.63
N PHE A 47 9.24 4.11 -2.66
CA PHE A 47 9.81 5.04 -1.69
C PHE A 47 9.95 6.40 -2.36
N LEU A 48 9.30 7.42 -1.82
CA LEU A 48 9.33 8.78 -2.36
C LEU A 48 9.97 9.75 -1.38
N ASP A 49 10.94 10.51 -1.86
CA ASP A 49 11.41 11.70 -1.14
C ASP A 49 10.33 12.79 -1.22
N VAL A 50 9.98 13.39 -0.10
CA VAL A 50 9.04 14.52 -0.06
C VAL A 50 9.68 15.79 -0.63
N ASP A 51 10.98 16.00 -0.33
CA ASP A 51 11.72 17.17 -0.74
C ASP A 51 12.40 16.94 -2.10
N LEU A 52 11.62 16.92 -3.15
CA LEU A 52 12.11 16.89 -4.52
C LEU A 52 12.31 18.34 -5.00
N LYS A 53 13.51 18.67 -5.46
CA LYS A 53 13.89 20.03 -5.87
C LYS A 53 12.97 20.68 -6.90
N THR A 54 12.27 19.90 -7.70
CA THR A 54 11.45 20.35 -8.84
C THR A 54 9.96 20.04 -8.70
N THR A 55 9.59 19.13 -7.79
CA THR A 55 8.21 18.65 -7.66
C THR A 55 7.92 18.37 -6.20
N ASP A 56 6.72 18.73 -5.74
CA ASP A 56 6.22 18.30 -4.43
C ASP A 56 6.03 16.77 -4.41
N GLY A 57 6.77 16.07 -3.55
CA GLY A 57 6.70 14.62 -3.42
C GLY A 57 5.30 14.11 -3.04
N ILE A 58 4.51 14.91 -2.31
CA ILE A 58 3.11 14.57 -1.98
C ILE A 58 2.22 14.64 -3.23
N ALA A 59 2.40 15.68 -4.06
CA ALA A 59 1.68 15.77 -5.32
C ALA A 59 2.05 14.61 -6.27
N LEU A 60 3.32 14.22 -6.27
CA LEU A 60 3.80 13.05 -7.03
C LEU A 60 3.14 11.76 -6.54
N GLY A 61 3.00 11.57 -5.24
CA GLY A 61 2.29 10.41 -4.68
C GLY A 61 0.82 10.34 -5.09
N ARG A 62 0.13 11.48 -5.22
CA ARG A 62 -1.24 11.51 -5.76
C ARG A 62 -1.31 11.05 -7.21
N GLN A 63 -0.35 11.47 -8.04
CA GLN A 63 -0.27 11.04 -9.42
C GLN A 63 0.05 9.54 -9.52
N LEU A 64 0.96 9.06 -8.69
CA LEU A 64 1.31 7.64 -8.60
C LEU A 64 0.07 6.78 -8.26
N ARG A 65 -0.77 7.22 -7.30
CA ARG A 65 -2.02 6.55 -6.95
C ARG A 65 -3.01 6.44 -8.11
N GLN A 66 -3.01 7.36 -9.06
CA GLN A 66 -3.88 7.29 -10.23
C GLN A 66 -3.45 6.18 -11.20
N VAL A 67 -2.15 5.90 -11.29
CA VAL A 67 -1.57 4.90 -12.19
C VAL A 67 -1.45 3.53 -11.53
N ALA A 68 -1.13 3.52 -10.24
CA ALA A 68 -0.90 2.33 -9.42
C ALA A 68 -1.67 2.46 -8.08
N PRO A 69 -2.99 2.22 -8.07
CA PRO A 69 -3.84 2.43 -6.88
C PRO A 69 -3.41 1.60 -5.67
N ASP A 70 -2.95 0.38 -5.89
CA ASP A 70 -2.61 -0.59 -4.85
C ASP A 70 -1.14 -0.53 -4.39
N ILE A 71 -0.32 0.37 -4.98
CA ILE A 71 1.10 0.46 -4.63
C ILE A 71 1.28 0.86 -3.16
N VAL A 72 2.13 0.14 -2.43
CA VAL A 72 2.53 0.53 -1.09
C VAL A 72 3.46 1.74 -1.18
N LEU A 73 3.01 2.87 -0.65
CA LEU A 73 3.73 4.13 -0.75
C LEU A 73 4.35 4.49 0.60
N VAL A 74 5.67 4.65 0.62
CA VAL A 74 6.45 5.09 1.79
C VAL A 74 7.11 6.42 1.47
N TYR A 75 6.87 7.42 2.29
CA TYR A 75 7.59 8.69 2.20
C TYR A 75 8.87 8.67 3.03
N ILE A 76 9.91 9.29 2.49
CA ILE A 76 11.17 9.53 3.18
C ILE A 76 11.44 11.03 3.12
N SER A 77 11.78 11.65 4.25
CA SER A 77 12.02 13.09 4.30
C SER A 77 13.02 13.47 5.39
N ALA A 78 13.68 14.60 5.20
CA ALA A 78 14.46 15.24 6.26
C ALA A 78 13.56 15.96 7.30
N TYR A 79 12.29 16.24 6.97
CA TYR A 79 11.40 17.10 7.72
C TYR A 79 10.15 16.37 8.22
N LEU A 80 9.85 16.47 9.51
CA LEU A 80 8.67 15.86 10.13
C LEU A 80 7.37 16.62 9.82
N GLU A 81 7.46 17.90 9.52
CA GLU A 81 6.32 18.81 9.30
C GLU A 81 5.43 18.40 8.10
N PHE A 82 5.95 17.63 7.16
CA PHE A 82 5.19 17.13 6.02
C PHE A 82 4.47 15.79 6.30
N ALA A 83 4.73 15.14 7.44
CA ALA A 83 4.11 13.87 7.78
C ALA A 83 2.56 13.89 7.74
N PRO A 84 1.85 14.94 8.21
CA PRO A 84 0.40 15.01 8.12
C PRO A 84 -0.13 14.97 6.68
N GLN A 85 0.65 15.46 5.72
CA GLN A 85 0.26 15.46 4.31
C GLN A 85 0.35 14.05 3.68
N GLY A 86 1.20 13.17 4.21
CA GLY A 86 1.29 11.77 3.80
C GLY A 86 -0.05 11.02 3.96
N TYR A 87 -0.83 11.36 5.00
CA TYR A 87 -2.15 10.76 5.21
C TYR A 87 -3.13 11.09 4.07
N THR A 88 -3.01 12.25 3.43
CA THR A 88 -3.92 12.66 2.34
C THR A 88 -3.78 11.82 1.06
N VAL A 89 -2.70 11.06 0.95
CA VAL A 89 -2.39 10.19 -0.20
C VAL A 89 -2.35 8.72 0.20
N ASN A 90 -2.87 8.39 1.38
CA ASN A 90 -2.88 7.05 1.93
C ASN A 90 -1.47 6.41 1.92
N ALA A 91 -0.47 7.16 2.40
CA ALA A 91 0.87 6.62 2.55
C ALA A 91 0.88 5.56 3.65
N TYR A 92 1.54 4.45 3.37
CA TYR A 92 1.70 3.35 4.32
C TYR A 92 2.54 3.79 5.53
N ARG A 93 3.64 4.51 5.27
CA ARG A 93 4.52 5.01 6.33
C ARG A 93 5.26 6.29 5.89
N TYR A 94 5.67 7.06 6.88
CA TYR A 94 6.52 8.23 6.73
C TYR A 94 7.80 8.01 7.55
N LEU A 95 8.96 8.01 6.90
CA LEU A 95 10.26 7.75 7.53
C LEU A 95 11.11 9.02 7.50
N LEU A 96 11.80 9.29 8.59
CA LEU A 96 12.78 10.39 8.63
C LEU A 96 14.15 9.90 8.17
N LYS A 97 14.80 10.67 7.27
CA LYS A 97 16.15 10.35 6.75
C LYS A 97 17.16 10.11 7.87
N ARG A 98 17.11 10.90 8.95
CA ARG A 98 18.03 10.74 10.10
C ARG A 98 17.85 9.43 10.86
N ASP A 99 16.66 8.86 10.83
CA ASP A 99 16.29 7.65 11.59
C ASP A 99 16.13 6.43 10.67
N ILE A 100 16.48 6.56 9.38
CA ILE A 100 16.20 5.56 8.34
C ILE A 100 16.81 4.20 8.66
N ALA A 101 18.05 4.18 9.16
CA ALA A 101 18.76 2.93 9.50
C ALA A 101 18.05 2.12 10.59
N ALA A 102 17.37 2.79 11.53
CA ALA A 102 16.60 2.15 12.59
C ALA A 102 15.18 1.76 12.15
N GLN A 103 14.55 2.57 11.29
CA GLN A 103 13.13 2.43 10.95
C GLN A 103 12.88 1.58 9.69
N LEU A 104 13.82 1.59 8.73
CA LEU A 104 13.64 0.89 7.46
C LEU A 104 13.50 -0.62 7.60
N PRO A 105 14.28 -1.32 8.45
CA PRO A 105 14.15 -2.77 8.62
C PRO A 105 12.75 -3.18 9.06
N SER A 106 12.20 -2.55 10.11
CA SER A 106 10.85 -2.84 10.60
C SER A 106 9.78 -2.46 9.59
N CYS A 107 9.99 -1.36 8.84
CA CYS A 107 9.07 -0.97 7.77
C CYS A 107 9.01 -2.02 6.67
N LEU A 108 10.14 -2.57 6.24
CA LEU A 108 10.19 -3.63 5.24
C LEU A 108 9.57 -4.93 5.74
N GLU A 109 9.81 -5.31 7.00
CA GLU A 109 9.16 -6.48 7.63
C GLU A 109 7.64 -6.36 7.58
N ASP A 110 7.09 -5.23 8.02
CA ASP A 110 5.64 -5.00 8.08
C ASP A 110 5.02 -4.99 6.67
N ILE A 111 5.70 -4.35 5.70
CA ILE A 111 5.26 -4.34 4.30
C ILE A 111 5.26 -5.75 3.74
N PHE A 112 6.34 -6.50 3.94
CA PHE A 112 6.48 -7.86 3.43
C PHE A 112 5.45 -8.80 4.05
N ALA A 113 5.21 -8.70 5.36
CA ALA A 113 4.17 -9.45 6.03
C ALA A 113 2.78 -9.16 5.44
N GLY A 114 2.49 -7.88 5.16
CA GLY A 114 1.23 -7.48 4.52
C GLY A 114 1.07 -7.97 3.08
N MET A 115 2.18 -8.09 2.32
CA MET A 115 2.17 -8.60 0.95
C MET A 115 2.06 -10.13 0.88
N THR A 116 2.58 -10.83 1.89
CA THR A 116 2.63 -12.30 1.94
C THR A 116 1.48 -12.92 2.72
N ASP A 117 0.84 -12.14 3.59
CA ASP A 117 -0.37 -12.60 4.27
C ASP A 117 -1.49 -12.71 3.22
N PRO A 118 -2.08 -13.89 3.01
CA PRO A 118 -3.22 -14.02 2.11
C PRO A 118 -4.25 -12.99 2.56
N LYS A 119 -4.72 -12.15 1.63
CA LYS A 119 -5.73 -11.11 1.90
C LYS A 119 -6.77 -11.73 2.80
N LYS A 120 -6.92 -11.18 4.02
CA LYS A 120 -7.93 -11.68 4.96
C LYS A 120 -9.26 -11.61 4.24
N THR A 121 -9.90 -12.75 4.08
CA THR A 121 -11.17 -12.86 3.39
C THR A 121 -12.27 -13.16 4.40
N LEU A 122 -13.45 -12.63 4.15
CA LEU A 122 -14.67 -13.11 4.77
C LEU A 122 -15.14 -14.31 3.97
N GLU A 123 -15.08 -15.49 4.57
CA GLU A 123 -15.61 -16.71 3.98
C GLU A 123 -17.12 -16.79 4.26
N VAL A 124 -17.91 -16.79 3.20
CA VAL A 124 -19.38 -16.85 3.25
C VAL A 124 -19.86 -18.15 2.66
N HIS A 125 -20.53 -18.95 3.48
CA HIS A 125 -21.16 -20.21 3.04
C HIS A 125 -22.64 -19.97 2.74
N HIS A 126 -23.02 -20.10 1.47
CA HIS A 126 -24.40 -19.98 1.04
C HIS A 126 -24.75 -21.05 -0.01
N ASN A 127 -25.88 -21.76 0.17
CA ASN A 127 -26.42 -22.73 -0.78
C ASN A 127 -25.39 -23.76 -1.33
N ARG A 128 -24.50 -24.29 -0.46
CA ARG A 128 -23.41 -25.21 -0.80
C ARG A 128 -22.29 -24.57 -1.65
N THR A 129 -22.26 -23.26 -1.75
CA THR A 129 -21.19 -22.49 -2.38
C THR A 129 -20.46 -21.71 -1.30
N THR A 130 -19.14 -21.71 -1.35
CA THR A 130 -18.30 -20.86 -0.53
C THR A 130 -17.83 -19.69 -1.40
N SER A 131 -18.03 -18.49 -0.92
CA SER A 131 -17.51 -17.27 -1.53
C SER A 131 -16.54 -16.62 -0.56
N GLU A 132 -15.38 -16.23 -1.06
CA GLU A 132 -14.38 -15.48 -0.30
C GLU A 132 -14.41 -14.02 -0.74
N ILE A 133 -14.65 -13.12 0.20
CA ILE A 133 -14.69 -11.67 -0.05
C ILE A 133 -13.51 -11.05 0.69
N PRO A 134 -12.58 -10.38 -0.02
CA PRO A 134 -11.47 -9.68 0.62
C PRO A 134 -11.99 -8.64 1.64
N LEU A 135 -11.46 -8.64 2.87
CA LEU A 135 -11.90 -7.72 3.93
C LEU A 135 -11.67 -6.25 3.57
N ASP A 136 -10.67 -5.97 2.74
CA ASP A 136 -10.37 -4.63 2.23
C ASP A 136 -11.44 -4.08 1.27
N GLN A 137 -12.31 -4.95 0.74
CA GLN A 137 -13.45 -4.59 -0.11
C GLN A 137 -14.75 -4.41 0.68
N ILE A 138 -14.75 -4.73 1.98
CA ILE A 138 -15.94 -4.66 2.82
C ILE A 138 -15.92 -3.36 3.61
N TYR A 139 -16.95 -2.52 3.43
CA TYR A 139 -17.11 -1.28 4.19
C TYR A 139 -17.97 -1.47 5.42
N TYR A 140 -19.08 -2.20 5.28
CA TYR A 140 -19.94 -2.53 6.41
C TYR A 140 -20.81 -3.75 6.11
N LEU A 141 -21.33 -4.32 7.19
CA LEU A 141 -22.30 -5.40 7.16
C LEU A 141 -23.62 -4.88 7.72
N GLU A 142 -24.71 -5.19 7.06
CA GLU A 142 -26.06 -4.87 7.52
C GLU A 142 -26.82 -6.16 7.76
N SER A 143 -27.46 -6.26 8.93
CA SER A 143 -28.31 -7.40 9.26
C SER A 143 -29.78 -6.98 9.19
N ASP A 144 -30.52 -7.66 8.33
CA ASP A 144 -31.99 -7.57 8.28
C ASP A 144 -32.58 -8.93 8.62
N LEU A 145 -33.10 -9.07 9.85
CA LEU A 145 -33.62 -10.30 10.45
C LEU A 145 -32.56 -11.41 10.44
N ARG A 146 -32.56 -12.30 9.45
CA ARG A 146 -31.61 -13.40 9.27
C ARG A 146 -30.75 -13.26 8.01
N GLN A 147 -30.93 -12.17 7.31
CA GLN A 147 -30.19 -11.87 6.10
C GLN A 147 -29.08 -10.88 6.40
N ILE A 148 -27.87 -11.19 5.98
CA ILE A 148 -26.71 -10.32 6.11
C ILE A 148 -26.31 -9.85 4.71
N ASN A 149 -26.27 -8.55 4.54
CA ASN A 149 -25.82 -7.87 3.35
C ASN A 149 -24.38 -7.35 3.58
N VAL A 150 -23.49 -7.64 2.65
CA VAL A 150 -22.10 -7.16 2.67
C VAL A 150 -21.99 -6.04 1.66
N TYR A 151 -21.57 -4.87 2.10
CA TYR A 151 -21.45 -3.67 1.26
C TYR A 151 -20.00 -3.27 1.06
N GLY A 152 -19.68 -2.80 -0.14
CA GLY A 152 -18.37 -2.29 -0.54
C GLY A 152 -18.50 -0.95 -1.27
N ASP A 153 -17.69 -0.74 -2.29
CA ASP A 153 -17.52 0.53 -3.00
C ASP A 153 -18.80 1.09 -3.64
N ILE A 154 -19.74 0.23 -4.04
CA ILE A 154 -20.96 0.66 -4.71
C ILE A 154 -22.04 0.95 -3.65
N PRO A 155 -22.46 2.22 -3.47
CA PRO A 155 -23.49 2.57 -2.50
C PRO A 155 -24.81 1.84 -2.77
N HIS A 156 -25.42 1.34 -1.69
CA HIS A 156 -26.73 0.66 -1.70
C HIS A 156 -26.82 -0.63 -2.54
N GLN A 157 -25.70 -1.12 -3.07
CA GLN A 157 -25.64 -2.41 -3.76
C GLN A 157 -24.76 -3.37 -2.96
N PRO A 158 -25.29 -4.44 -2.37
CA PRO A 158 -24.46 -5.40 -1.64
C PRO A 158 -23.59 -6.20 -2.61
N ILE A 159 -22.33 -6.43 -2.21
CA ILE A 159 -21.41 -7.34 -2.90
C ILE A 159 -21.98 -8.75 -2.88
N CYS A 160 -22.50 -9.16 -1.71
CA CYS A 160 -23.22 -10.42 -1.55
C CYS A 160 -24.23 -10.34 -0.42
N THR A 161 -25.15 -11.30 -0.41
CA THR A 161 -26.17 -11.46 0.61
C THR A 161 -26.22 -12.92 1.02
N PHE A 162 -26.26 -13.20 2.32
CA PHE A 162 -26.34 -14.56 2.85
C PHE A 162 -27.20 -14.62 4.10
N TYR A 163 -27.63 -15.83 4.47
CA TYR A 163 -28.39 -16.05 5.69
C TYR A 163 -27.47 -16.41 6.85
N GLY A 164 -27.56 -15.67 7.95
CA GLY A 164 -26.71 -15.88 9.11
C GLY A 164 -27.12 -15.01 10.29
N LYS A 165 -26.29 -15.03 11.32
CA LYS A 165 -26.33 -14.10 12.46
C LYS A 165 -24.95 -13.48 12.61
N ILE A 166 -24.91 -12.17 12.82
CA ILE A 166 -23.72 -11.53 13.35
C ILE A 166 -23.69 -11.90 14.83
N ALA A 167 -22.67 -12.67 15.25
CA ALA A 167 -22.46 -12.96 16.66
C ALA A 167 -21.82 -11.73 17.32
N ASP A 168 -22.19 -11.43 18.57
CA ASP A 168 -21.58 -10.39 19.41
C ASP A 168 -20.14 -10.76 19.80
#